data_d21cee61b83d03d6c82f60e8aba4bd6a
#
_entry.id   d21cee61b83d03d6c82f60e8aba4bd6a
#
_cell.length_a   1.000
_cell.length_b   1.000
_cell.length_c   1.000
_cell.angle_alpha   90.00
_cell.angle_beta   90.00
_cell.angle_gamma   90.00
#
_symmetry.space_group_name_H-M   'P 1'
#
loop_
_entity.id
_entity.type
_entity.pdbx_description
1 polymer ?
#
loop_
_entity_poly.entity_id
_entity_poly.type
_entity_poly.pdbx_seq_one_letter_code
_entity_poly.pdbx_strand_id
1 'polypeptide(L)'
;MSRYFTSTLSTLEPYTPGEQLKIDNLVKLNANENPYPPAPGVAAAVAGTVDGLRLYSDLTEADLCAAIAAHCGVAPENILCGNGSDENLLLALRAFCDQTHPLASADITYSFYPVLCDLMHIPQHIIPL
;
A
#
# COMPACT_ATOMS: atom_id res chain seq x y z
N MET A 1 1.38 26.55 -4.86
CA MET A 1 2.15 25.64 -3.97
C MET A 1 2.53 26.37 -2.68
N SER A 2 2.68 25.65 -1.56
CA SER A 2 3.08 26.25 -0.29
C SER A 2 4.56 26.67 -0.32
N ARG A 3 4.85 27.87 0.23
CA ARG A 3 6.25 28.35 0.40
C ARG A 3 7.08 27.49 1.39
N TYR A 4 6.43 26.56 2.07
CA TYR A 4 7.06 25.68 3.05
C TYR A 4 7.40 24.30 2.47
N PHE A 5 7.06 24.03 1.21
CA PHE A 5 7.44 22.76 0.57
C PHE A 5 8.93 22.73 0.25
N THR A 6 9.51 21.55 0.39
CA THR A 6 10.87 21.29 -0.13
C THR A 6 10.86 21.37 -1.66
N SER A 7 12.04 21.51 -2.27
CA SER A 7 12.15 21.50 -3.74
C SER A 7 11.58 20.22 -4.36
N THR A 8 11.83 19.07 -3.75
CA THR A 8 11.27 17.77 -4.18
C THR A 8 9.75 17.80 -4.23
N LEU A 9 9.09 18.20 -3.13
CA LEU A 9 7.63 18.23 -3.07
C LEU A 9 7.01 19.28 -4.00
N SER A 10 7.74 20.34 -4.33
CA SER A 10 7.23 21.38 -5.23
C SER A 10 7.20 20.97 -6.70
N THR A 11 7.95 19.93 -7.08
CA THR A 11 8.02 19.39 -8.44
C THR A 11 7.37 18.02 -8.59
N LEU A 12 6.97 17.40 -7.47
CA LEU A 12 6.37 16.06 -7.48
C LEU A 12 4.99 16.08 -8.15
N GLU A 13 4.81 15.23 -9.14
CA GLU A 13 3.50 14.95 -9.72
C GLU A 13 2.74 13.98 -8.79
N PRO A 14 1.57 14.38 -8.26
CA PRO A 14 0.84 13.54 -7.34
C PRO A 14 0.24 12.32 -8.04
N TYR A 15 0.11 11.22 -7.31
CA TYR A 15 -0.65 10.06 -7.77
C TYR A 15 -2.10 10.45 -8.11
N THR A 16 -2.56 10.05 -9.28
CA THR A 16 -3.95 10.23 -9.69
C THR A 16 -4.70 8.92 -9.48
N PRO A 17 -5.62 8.83 -8.51
CA PRO A 17 -6.41 7.63 -8.29
C PRO A 17 -7.37 7.36 -9.46
N GLY A 18 -7.77 6.09 -9.60
CA GLY A 18 -8.78 5.70 -10.57
C GLY A 18 -10.11 6.46 -10.38
N GLU A 19 -10.83 6.62 -11.46
CA GLU A 19 -12.09 7.36 -11.50
C GLU A 19 -13.13 6.79 -10.52
N GLN A 20 -13.81 7.67 -9.77
CA GLN A 20 -14.81 7.34 -8.74
C GLN A 20 -16.17 7.94 -9.12
N LEU A 21 -16.82 7.42 -10.16
CA LEU A 21 -18.13 7.87 -10.59
C LEU A 21 -19.22 7.51 -9.58
N LYS A 22 -20.13 8.44 -9.31
CA LYS A 22 -21.29 8.26 -8.43
C LYS A 22 -22.56 8.22 -9.27
N ILE A 23 -22.79 7.11 -9.94
CA ILE A 23 -23.97 6.86 -10.77
C ILE A 23 -24.65 5.56 -10.34
N ASP A 24 -25.98 5.52 -10.44
CA ASP A 24 -26.75 4.33 -10.08
C ASP A 24 -26.42 3.17 -11.02
N ASN A 25 -26.39 1.97 -10.47
CA ASN A 25 -26.11 0.72 -11.18
C ASN A 25 -24.77 0.68 -11.92
N LEU A 26 -23.76 1.42 -11.43
CA LEU A 26 -22.41 1.41 -11.98
C LEU A 26 -21.79 0.01 -11.88
N VAL A 27 -21.35 -0.52 -13.01
CA VAL A 27 -20.46 -1.69 -13.04
C VAL A 27 -19.02 -1.18 -12.98
N LYS A 28 -18.42 -1.21 -11.78
CA LYS A 28 -17.07 -0.71 -11.53
C LYS A 28 -16.04 -1.81 -11.76
N LEU A 29 -15.20 -1.67 -12.76
CA LEU A 29 -14.16 -2.63 -13.15
C LEU A 29 -12.73 -2.09 -12.98
N ASN A 30 -12.58 -0.89 -12.41
CA ASN A 30 -11.30 -0.29 -12.06
C ASN A 30 -10.97 -0.49 -10.58
N ALA A 31 -9.75 -0.11 -10.18
CA ALA A 31 -9.25 -0.11 -8.79
C ALA A 31 -9.22 -1.49 -8.09
N ASN A 32 -9.45 -2.59 -8.79
CA ASN A 32 -9.38 -3.96 -8.28
C ASN A 32 -10.19 -4.20 -6.99
N GLU A 33 -11.32 -3.51 -6.83
CA GLU A 33 -12.19 -3.68 -5.67
C GLU A 33 -12.91 -5.04 -5.71
N ASN A 34 -13.01 -5.68 -4.54
CA ASN A 34 -13.78 -6.90 -4.41
C ASN A 34 -15.28 -6.58 -4.41
N PRO A 35 -16.10 -7.14 -5.34
CA PRO A 35 -17.52 -6.89 -5.39
C PRO A 35 -18.34 -7.61 -4.30
N TYR A 36 -17.73 -8.52 -3.56
CA TYR A 36 -18.40 -9.28 -2.51
C TYR A 36 -18.21 -8.61 -1.15
N PRO A 37 -19.23 -8.69 -0.27
CA PRO A 37 -19.10 -8.22 1.10
C PRO A 37 -18.08 -9.07 1.89
N PRO A 38 -17.61 -8.58 3.05
CA PRO A 38 -16.77 -9.36 3.95
C PRO A 38 -17.43 -10.71 4.33
N ALA A 39 -16.59 -11.69 4.67
CA ALA A 39 -17.08 -13.01 5.09
C ALA A 39 -18.01 -12.90 6.33
N PRO A 40 -18.95 -13.84 6.49
CA PRO A 40 -19.82 -13.90 7.66
C PRO A 40 -18.98 -13.89 8.95
N GLY A 41 -19.41 -13.12 9.94
CA GLY A 41 -18.71 -13.01 11.24
C GLY A 41 -17.72 -11.86 11.34
N VAL A 42 -17.21 -11.31 10.23
CA VAL A 42 -16.25 -10.18 10.26
C VAL A 42 -16.84 -8.97 10.99
N ALA A 43 -18.09 -8.60 10.69
CA ALA A 43 -18.74 -7.46 11.35
C ALA A 43 -18.84 -7.63 12.87
N ALA A 44 -19.18 -8.84 13.34
CA ALA A 44 -19.26 -9.15 14.78
C ALA A 44 -17.87 -9.13 15.45
N ALA A 45 -16.85 -9.67 14.77
CA ALA A 45 -15.48 -9.63 15.26
C ALA A 45 -14.97 -8.19 15.42
N VAL A 46 -15.18 -7.34 14.39
CA VAL A 46 -14.82 -5.91 14.45
C VAL A 46 -15.57 -5.19 15.57
N ALA A 47 -16.88 -5.41 15.71
CA ALA A 47 -17.67 -4.81 16.79
C ALA A 47 -17.15 -5.21 18.19
N GLY A 48 -16.67 -6.44 18.35
CA GLY A 48 -16.08 -6.92 19.59
C GLY A 48 -14.75 -6.27 19.98
N THR A 49 -14.07 -5.58 19.07
CA THR A 49 -12.80 -4.90 19.36
C THR A 49 -12.93 -3.42 19.73
N VAL A 50 -14.13 -2.83 19.58
CA VAL A 50 -14.35 -1.38 19.70
C VAL A 50 -13.90 -0.83 21.05
N ASP A 51 -14.20 -1.53 22.14
CA ASP A 51 -13.82 -1.08 23.49
C ASP A 51 -12.30 -1.07 23.69
N GLY A 52 -11.56 -1.86 22.89
CA GLY A 52 -10.11 -1.93 22.92
C GLY A 52 -9.40 -0.81 22.13
N LEU A 53 -10.11 -0.08 21.26
CA LEU A 53 -9.51 0.95 20.38
C LEU A 53 -8.85 2.13 21.13
N ARG A 54 -9.15 2.31 22.42
CA ARG A 54 -8.52 3.30 23.31
C ARG A 54 -7.10 2.92 23.75
N LEU A 55 -6.70 1.69 23.52
CA LEU A 55 -5.39 1.16 23.90
C LEU A 55 -4.43 1.17 22.72
N TYR A 56 -3.14 1.17 22.96
CA TYR A 56 -2.17 0.94 21.91
C TYR A 56 -2.33 -0.48 21.34
N SER A 57 -2.14 -0.58 20.04
CA SER A 57 -2.03 -1.88 19.36
C SER A 57 -0.72 -2.58 19.73
N ASP A 58 -0.65 -3.90 19.48
CA ASP A 58 0.62 -4.63 19.51
C ASP A 58 1.56 -4.07 18.43
N LEU A 59 2.76 -3.66 18.83
CA LEU A 59 3.77 -3.09 17.92
C LEU A 59 4.32 -4.11 16.92
N THR A 60 4.21 -5.39 17.22
CA THR A 60 4.73 -6.48 16.38
C THR A 60 3.66 -7.12 15.52
N GLU A 61 2.38 -6.81 15.78
CA GLU A 61 1.22 -7.41 15.11
C GLU A 61 1.29 -8.95 15.07
N ALA A 62 1.81 -9.54 16.17
CA ALA A 62 2.21 -10.94 16.24
C ALA A 62 1.08 -11.91 15.84
N ASP A 63 -0.14 -11.69 16.34
CA ASP A 63 -1.29 -12.54 16.02
C ASP A 63 -1.69 -12.44 14.53
N LEU A 64 -1.64 -11.24 13.97
CA LEU A 64 -1.94 -11.01 12.55
C LEU A 64 -0.87 -11.66 11.65
N CYS A 65 0.41 -11.43 11.95
CA CYS A 65 1.53 -12.05 11.24
C CYS A 65 1.47 -13.58 11.30
N ALA A 66 1.16 -14.16 12.46
CA ALA A 66 1.01 -15.60 12.60
C ALA A 66 -0.16 -16.17 11.79
N ALA A 67 -1.31 -15.48 11.77
CA ALA A 67 -2.48 -15.89 10.99
C ALA A 67 -2.21 -15.84 9.48
N ILE A 68 -1.58 -14.77 8.98
CA ILE A 68 -1.20 -14.64 7.57
C ILE A 68 -0.15 -15.69 7.20
N ALA A 69 0.87 -15.88 8.01
CA ALA A 69 1.93 -16.85 7.80
C ALA A 69 1.37 -18.28 7.67
N ALA A 70 0.45 -18.66 8.56
CA ALA A 70 -0.24 -19.95 8.51
C ALA A 70 -1.05 -20.13 7.22
N HIS A 71 -1.71 -19.06 6.75
CA HIS A 71 -2.47 -19.07 5.50
C HIS A 71 -1.56 -19.19 4.27
N CYS A 72 -0.41 -18.51 4.29
CA CYS A 72 0.55 -18.48 3.17
C CYS A 72 1.54 -19.66 3.19
N GLY A 73 1.61 -20.43 4.26
CA GLY A 73 2.56 -21.53 4.40
C GLY A 73 4.01 -21.08 4.59
N VAL A 74 4.22 -19.94 5.25
CA VAL A 74 5.55 -19.36 5.55
C VAL A 74 5.72 -19.16 7.05
N ALA A 75 6.92 -18.81 7.52
CA ALA A 75 7.15 -18.47 8.92
C ALA A 75 6.67 -17.02 9.22
N PRO A 76 6.20 -16.72 10.45
CA PRO A 76 5.73 -15.38 10.81
C PRO A 76 6.75 -14.26 10.57
N GLU A 77 8.04 -14.55 10.68
CA GLU A 77 9.15 -13.62 10.43
C GLU A 77 9.24 -13.16 8.97
N ASN A 78 8.56 -13.86 8.05
CA ASN A 78 8.48 -13.52 6.64
C ASN A 78 7.26 -12.64 6.29
N ILE A 79 6.51 -12.19 7.31
CA ILE A 79 5.34 -11.33 7.13
C ILE A 79 5.66 -9.94 7.65
N LEU A 80 5.37 -8.94 6.83
CA LEU A 80 5.35 -7.53 7.19
C LEU A 80 3.94 -6.99 6.92
N CYS A 81 3.29 -6.49 7.96
CA CYS A 81 2.00 -5.81 7.84
C CYS A 81 2.20 -4.28 7.79
N GLY A 82 1.24 -3.57 7.20
CA GLY A 82 1.26 -2.10 7.11
C GLY A 82 -0.11 -1.56 6.71
N ASN A 83 -0.24 -0.26 6.61
CA ASN A 83 -1.47 0.43 6.21
C ASN A 83 -1.68 0.35 4.69
N GLY A 84 -1.97 -0.85 4.20
CA GLY A 84 -2.12 -1.14 2.79
C GLY A 84 -0.78 -1.33 2.08
N SER A 85 -0.87 -1.68 0.80
CA SER A 85 0.31 -1.98 -0.04
C SER A 85 1.22 -0.77 -0.25
N ASP A 86 0.67 0.44 -0.27
CA ASP A 86 1.46 1.65 -0.54
C ASP A 86 2.49 1.93 0.55
N GLU A 87 2.15 1.72 1.82
CA GLU A 87 3.12 1.83 2.92
C GLU A 87 4.17 0.73 2.83
N ASN A 88 3.77 -0.51 2.56
CA ASN A 88 4.71 -1.61 2.39
C ASN A 88 5.65 -1.41 1.20
N LEU A 89 5.15 -0.88 0.08
CA LEU A 89 5.98 -0.49 -1.07
C LEU A 89 6.98 0.61 -0.71
N LEU A 90 6.53 1.65 0.01
CA LEU A 90 7.42 2.71 0.49
C LEU A 90 8.54 2.14 1.36
N LEU A 91 8.21 1.27 2.33
CA LEU A 91 9.18 0.66 3.23
C LEU A 91 10.15 -0.25 2.46
N ALA A 92 9.65 -1.07 1.52
CA ALA A 92 10.48 -1.93 0.70
C ALA A 92 11.46 -1.13 -0.17
N LEU A 93 10.99 -0.08 -0.84
CA LEU A 93 11.86 0.77 -1.66
C LEU A 93 12.91 1.48 -0.81
N ARG A 94 12.56 1.95 0.39
CA ARG A 94 13.54 2.55 1.31
C ARG A 94 14.57 1.55 1.82
N ALA A 95 14.21 0.29 1.96
CA ALA A 95 15.11 -0.75 2.46
C ALA A 95 16.07 -1.28 1.40
N PHE A 96 15.63 -1.33 0.14
CA PHE A 96 16.35 -2.04 -0.92
C PHE A 96 16.81 -1.16 -2.08
N CYS A 97 16.32 0.08 -2.18
CA CYS A 97 16.64 0.99 -3.28
C CYS A 97 17.26 2.30 -2.79
N ASP A 98 18.22 2.81 -3.55
CA ASP A 98 18.86 4.11 -3.36
C ASP A 98 19.41 4.65 -4.69
N GLN A 99 20.25 5.68 -4.68
CA GLN A 99 20.87 6.25 -5.88
C GLN A 99 21.75 5.25 -6.67
N THR A 100 22.21 4.19 -6.02
CA THR A 100 23.08 3.16 -6.62
C THR A 100 22.37 1.84 -6.89
N HIS A 101 21.19 1.66 -6.29
CA HIS A 101 20.33 0.49 -6.44
C HIS A 101 18.96 0.92 -6.98
N PRO A 102 18.84 1.07 -8.31
CA PRO A 102 17.62 1.54 -8.94
C PRO A 102 16.48 0.54 -8.82
N LEU A 103 15.23 1.04 -8.88
CA LEU A 103 14.07 0.18 -9.07
C LEU A 103 13.98 -0.25 -10.54
N ALA A 104 13.90 -1.54 -10.81
CA ALA A 104 13.51 -2.06 -12.12
C ALA A 104 12.00 -2.35 -12.13
N SER A 105 11.27 -1.81 -13.09
CA SER A 105 9.84 -2.04 -13.26
C SER A 105 9.45 -2.11 -14.73
N ALA A 106 8.31 -2.77 -15.02
CA ALA A 106 7.73 -2.74 -16.35
C ALA A 106 7.22 -1.33 -16.71
N ASP A 107 7.15 -1.02 -18.01
CA ASP A 107 6.58 0.22 -18.54
C ASP A 107 5.06 0.30 -18.31
N ILE A 108 4.38 -0.87 -18.30
CA ILE A 108 2.96 -0.98 -17.94
C ILE A 108 2.87 -1.60 -16.53
N THR A 109 2.74 -0.76 -15.53
CA THR A 109 2.72 -1.18 -14.12
C THR A 109 1.88 -0.23 -13.26
N TYR A 110 1.90 -0.45 -11.93
CA TYR A 110 1.22 0.42 -10.98
C TYR A 110 1.83 1.82 -10.98
N SER A 111 1.01 2.82 -11.27
CA SER A 111 1.45 4.21 -11.47
C SER A 111 1.99 4.90 -10.20
N PHE A 112 1.93 4.25 -9.05
CA PHE A 112 2.49 4.77 -7.80
C PHE A 112 4.01 4.54 -7.68
N TYR A 113 4.59 3.57 -8.39
CA TYR A 113 6.04 3.35 -8.37
C TYR A 113 6.86 4.58 -8.78
N PRO A 114 6.56 5.26 -9.90
CA PRO A 114 7.24 6.51 -10.25
C PRO A 114 7.14 7.58 -9.17
N VAL A 115 5.95 7.76 -8.57
CA VAL A 115 5.74 8.75 -7.50
C VAL A 115 6.64 8.49 -6.29
N LEU A 116 6.75 7.21 -5.88
CA LEU A 116 7.64 6.83 -4.76
C LEU A 116 9.12 7.03 -5.14
N CYS A 117 9.51 6.67 -6.35
CA CYS A 117 10.88 6.85 -6.81
C CYS A 117 11.27 8.33 -6.87
N ASP A 118 10.41 9.19 -7.39
CA ASP A 118 10.64 10.64 -7.43
C ASP A 118 10.73 11.23 -6.02
N LEU A 119 9.82 10.84 -5.12
CA LEU A 119 9.81 11.27 -3.72
C LEU A 119 11.11 10.93 -3.00
N MET A 120 11.66 9.74 -3.27
CA MET A 120 12.86 9.22 -2.60
C MET A 120 14.16 9.43 -3.41
N HIS A 121 14.07 10.04 -4.60
CA HIS A 121 15.18 10.20 -5.53
C HIS A 121 15.83 8.87 -5.95
N ILE A 122 15.02 7.82 -6.13
CA ILE A 122 15.48 6.51 -6.59
C ILE A 122 15.44 6.48 -8.12
N PRO A 123 16.54 6.18 -8.82
CA PRO A 123 16.52 6.01 -10.26
C PRO A 123 15.64 4.81 -10.67
N GLN A 124 14.95 4.92 -11.80
CA GLN A 124 14.13 3.85 -12.36
C GLN A 124 14.77 3.25 -13.60
N HIS A 125 14.76 1.93 -13.69
CA HIS A 125 15.10 1.19 -14.89
C HIS A 125 13.81 0.59 -15.46
N ILE A 126 13.29 1.22 -16.52
CA ILE A 126 12.03 0.81 -17.15
C ILE A 126 12.31 -0.31 -18.15
N ILE A 127 11.59 -1.42 -17.99
CA ILE A 127 11.68 -2.62 -18.85
C ILE A 127 10.42 -2.65 -19.73
N PRO A 128 10.54 -2.53 -21.05
CA PRO A 128 9.39 -2.65 -21.94
C PRO A 128 8.83 -4.07 -21.92
N LEU A 129 7.49 -4.19 -21.96
CA LEU A 129 6.74 -5.43 -22.08
C LEU A 129 6.46 -5.80 -23.53
#